data_0ed0de91a134338fb9c45496afe06530
#
_entry.id   0ed0de91a134338fb9c45496afe06530
#
_cell.length_a   1.000
_cell.length_b   1.000
_cell.length_c   1.000
_cell.angle_alpha   90.00
_cell.angle_beta   90.00
_cell.angle_gamma   90.00
#
_symmetry.space_group_name_H-M   'P 1'
#
loop_
_entity.id
_entity.type
_entity.pdbx_description
1 polymer ?
#
loop_
_entity_poly.entity_id
_entity_poly.type
_entity_poly.pdbx_seq_one_letter_code
_entity_poly.pdbx_strand_id
1 'polypeptide(L)'
;MTTKVAIIGLGIMGQRMLTHMRLHHDFEPDYLWDPNKSACHQAIILDPQSKVMDSASDAISKADLVYLACPPAVREPYALAAAAAGKALFLEKPFGINLDDSARLMAGLQAYNVPIAVNFTQASGAALTDLLVAKERGEMGALLGVDVIVTYPAWPRQWQKGADWLRFRPEGGMTREVISHFLFFTERV
;
A
#
# COMPACT_ATOMS: atom_id res chain seq x y z
N MET A 1 15.22 -15.47 -9.01
CA MET A 1 15.75 -14.71 -7.85
C MET A 1 14.55 -14.19 -7.09
N THR A 2 14.49 -14.41 -5.79
CA THR A 2 13.46 -13.86 -4.93
C THR A 2 13.77 -12.40 -4.60
N THR A 3 12.75 -11.57 -4.49
CA THR A 3 12.86 -10.13 -4.16
C THR A 3 12.87 -9.97 -2.64
N LYS A 4 13.94 -9.45 -2.10
CA LYS A 4 14.03 -9.12 -0.67
C LYS A 4 13.20 -7.88 -0.36
N VAL A 5 12.31 -7.98 0.63
CA VAL A 5 11.37 -6.91 0.97
C VAL A 5 11.65 -6.36 2.35
N ALA A 6 11.68 -5.03 2.44
CA ALA A 6 11.55 -4.33 3.72
C ALA A 6 10.11 -3.87 3.92
N ILE A 7 9.55 -4.12 5.10
CA ILE A 7 8.24 -3.61 5.50
C ILE A 7 8.41 -2.52 6.56
N ILE A 8 8.02 -1.30 6.23
CA ILE A 8 8.05 -0.14 7.11
C ILE A 8 6.62 0.19 7.56
N GLY A 9 6.36 0.03 8.85
CA GLY A 9 5.02 0.07 9.43
C GLY A 9 4.45 -1.33 9.60
N LEU A 10 4.31 -1.77 10.84
CA LEU A 10 3.87 -3.12 11.21
C LEU A 10 2.49 -3.11 11.88
N GLY A 11 1.66 -2.15 11.49
CA GLY A 11 0.24 -2.12 11.81
C GLY A 11 -0.55 -3.20 11.04
N ILE A 12 -1.87 -3.03 10.97
CA ILE A 12 -2.79 -4.02 10.35
C ILE A 12 -2.34 -4.40 8.93
N MET A 13 -2.03 -3.39 8.09
CA MET A 13 -1.66 -3.65 6.69
C MET A 13 -0.25 -4.22 6.55
N GLY A 14 0.70 -3.75 7.37
CA GLY A 14 2.07 -4.29 7.37
C GLY A 14 2.10 -5.77 7.74
N GLN A 15 1.42 -6.17 8.82
CA GLN A 15 1.33 -7.58 9.24
C GLN A 15 0.58 -8.45 8.22
N ARG A 16 -0.48 -7.92 7.63
CA ARG A 16 -1.22 -8.62 6.58
C ARG A 16 -0.34 -8.86 5.34
N MET A 17 0.38 -7.83 4.90
CA MET A 17 1.27 -7.95 3.75
C MET A 17 2.47 -8.87 4.05
N LEU A 18 3.02 -8.83 5.25
CA LEU A 18 4.05 -9.76 5.71
C LEU A 18 3.62 -11.21 5.50
N THR A 19 2.43 -11.57 5.98
CA THR A 19 1.87 -12.92 5.81
C THR A 19 1.71 -13.31 4.35
N HIS A 20 1.13 -12.43 3.53
CA HIS A 20 0.88 -12.75 2.11
C HIS A 20 2.15 -12.80 1.27
N MET A 21 3.10 -11.90 1.50
CA MET A 21 4.38 -11.92 0.79
C MET A 21 5.21 -13.16 1.15
N ARG A 22 5.18 -13.61 2.41
CA ARG A 22 5.87 -14.85 2.83
C ARG A 22 5.30 -16.09 2.16
N LEU A 23 4.02 -16.10 1.83
CA LEU A 23 3.38 -17.19 1.08
C LEU A 23 3.66 -17.15 -0.43
N HIS A 24 4.18 -16.03 -0.95
CA HIS A 24 4.42 -15.85 -2.37
C HIS A 24 5.88 -16.19 -2.72
N HIS A 25 6.08 -17.05 -3.69
CA HIS A 25 7.40 -17.59 -4.06
C HIS A 25 8.42 -16.56 -4.58
N ASP A 26 7.96 -15.36 -4.99
CA ASP A 26 8.83 -14.32 -5.54
C ASP A 26 9.31 -13.31 -4.49
N PHE A 27 8.78 -13.36 -3.25
CA PHE A 27 9.08 -12.37 -2.22
C PHE A 27 9.66 -12.99 -0.95
N GLU A 28 10.63 -12.28 -0.36
CA GLU A 28 11.21 -12.57 0.96
C GLU A 28 11.09 -11.33 1.85
N PRO A 29 10.02 -11.19 2.68
CA PRO A 29 9.82 -10.06 3.57
C PRO A 29 10.70 -10.16 4.82
N ASP A 30 12.01 -10.06 4.62
CA ASP A 30 13.02 -10.36 5.65
C ASP A 30 13.30 -9.21 6.61
N TYR A 31 13.04 -7.97 6.20
CA TYR A 31 13.46 -6.78 6.95
C TYR A 31 12.25 -5.98 7.42
N LEU A 32 12.05 -5.93 8.72
CA LEU A 32 10.88 -5.31 9.34
C LEU A 32 11.29 -4.12 10.19
N TRP A 33 10.50 -3.03 10.14
CA TRP A 33 10.70 -1.93 11.05
C TRP A 33 9.39 -1.20 11.36
N ASP A 34 9.22 -0.83 12.64
CA ASP A 34 8.17 0.04 13.14
C ASP A 34 8.69 0.76 14.39
N PRO A 35 8.36 2.04 14.65
CA PRO A 35 8.72 2.72 15.88
C PRO A 35 8.08 2.08 17.11
N ASN A 36 6.98 1.36 16.96
CA ASN A 36 6.28 0.64 18.02
C ASN A 36 6.88 -0.76 18.21
N LYS A 37 7.63 -0.96 19.30
CA LYS A 37 8.26 -2.24 19.63
C LYS A 37 7.27 -3.40 19.81
N SER A 38 6.03 -3.10 20.27
CA SER A 38 4.97 -4.12 20.36
C SER A 38 4.53 -4.63 18.99
N ALA A 39 4.41 -3.74 18.00
CA ALA A 39 4.10 -4.12 16.63
C ALA A 39 5.24 -4.97 16.01
N CYS A 40 6.49 -4.61 16.28
CA CYS A 40 7.66 -5.42 15.89
C CYS A 40 7.60 -6.83 16.49
N HIS A 41 7.30 -6.94 17.78
CA HIS A 41 7.20 -8.24 18.46
C HIS A 41 6.08 -9.11 17.88
N GLN A 42 4.90 -8.51 17.62
CA GLN A 42 3.79 -9.22 16.98
C GLN A 42 4.15 -9.71 15.56
N ALA A 43 4.86 -8.91 14.79
CA ALA A 43 5.28 -9.28 13.45
C ALA A 43 6.25 -10.49 13.44
N ILE A 44 7.19 -10.57 14.41
CA ILE A 44 8.08 -11.73 14.57
C ILE A 44 7.33 -12.99 15.01
N ILE A 45 6.27 -12.85 15.82
CA ILE A 45 5.40 -14.00 16.13
C ILE A 45 4.69 -14.52 14.87
N LEU A 46 4.24 -13.62 13.99
CA LEU A 46 3.60 -13.99 12.71
C LEU A 46 4.58 -14.63 11.72
N ASP A 47 5.79 -14.11 11.65
CA ASP A 47 6.83 -14.60 10.77
C ASP A 47 8.20 -14.63 11.46
N PRO A 48 8.55 -15.75 12.12
CA PRO A 48 9.83 -15.90 12.82
C PRO A 48 11.08 -15.89 11.91
N GLN A 49 10.90 -15.96 10.60
CA GLN A 49 12.00 -15.92 9.64
C GLN A 49 12.46 -14.49 9.36
N SER A 50 11.57 -13.51 9.53
CA SER A 50 11.87 -12.08 9.34
C SER A 50 12.75 -11.54 10.49
N LYS A 51 13.39 -10.40 10.23
CA LYS A 51 14.27 -9.71 11.20
C LYS A 51 13.77 -8.29 11.43
N VAL A 52 13.57 -7.94 12.68
CA VAL A 52 13.36 -6.54 13.07
C VAL A 52 14.68 -5.80 13.01
N MET A 53 14.71 -4.72 12.27
CA MET A 53 15.89 -3.88 12.09
C MET A 53 15.94 -2.77 13.15
N ASP A 54 17.12 -2.24 13.42
CA ASP A 54 17.32 -1.17 14.41
C ASP A 54 16.73 0.17 13.94
N SER A 55 16.73 0.39 12.64
CA SER A 55 16.16 1.60 12.01
C SER A 55 15.46 1.29 10.69
N ALA A 56 14.59 2.21 10.25
CA ALA A 56 13.99 2.17 8.90
C ALA A 56 15.09 2.22 7.82
N SER A 57 16.13 3.01 8.02
CA SER A 57 17.26 3.13 7.09
C SER A 57 17.98 1.80 6.91
N ASP A 58 18.20 1.06 7.99
CA ASP A 58 18.84 -0.26 7.93
C ASP A 58 17.96 -1.27 7.16
N ALA A 59 16.64 -1.26 7.40
CA ALA A 59 15.71 -2.09 6.66
C ALA A 59 15.73 -1.76 5.16
N ILE A 60 15.62 -0.47 4.81
CA ILE A 60 15.64 0.02 3.43
C ILE A 60 16.93 -0.39 2.71
N SER A 61 18.08 -0.22 3.36
CA SER A 61 19.39 -0.49 2.73
C SER A 61 19.55 -1.92 2.24
N LYS A 62 18.96 -2.89 2.93
CA LYS A 62 19.11 -4.34 2.70
C LYS A 62 18.09 -4.95 1.74
N ALA A 63 17.02 -4.23 1.42
CA ALA A 63 15.94 -4.70 0.57
C ALA A 63 16.16 -4.36 -0.91
N ASP A 64 15.42 -5.04 -1.78
CA ASP A 64 15.24 -4.70 -3.19
C ASP A 64 13.96 -3.90 -3.39
N LEU A 65 12.92 -4.23 -2.62
CA LEU A 65 11.61 -3.60 -2.58
C LEU A 65 11.29 -3.10 -1.17
N VAL A 66 10.81 -1.87 -1.06
CA VAL A 66 10.35 -1.29 0.21
C VAL A 66 8.84 -1.14 0.19
N TYR A 67 8.14 -1.89 1.05
CA TYR A 67 6.71 -1.74 1.27
C TYR A 67 6.45 -0.76 2.41
N LEU A 68 5.78 0.35 2.12
CA LEU A 68 5.44 1.39 3.08
C LEU A 68 3.98 1.27 3.53
N ALA A 69 3.78 0.62 4.68
CA ALA A 69 2.48 0.44 5.33
C ALA A 69 2.21 1.45 6.45
N CYS A 70 3.12 2.38 6.68
CA CYS A 70 2.94 3.45 7.65
C CYS A 70 1.85 4.45 7.21
N PRO A 71 1.25 5.21 8.14
CA PRO A 71 0.29 6.27 7.81
C PRO A 71 0.85 7.28 6.82
N PRO A 72 0.00 7.89 5.98
CA PRO A 72 0.45 8.82 4.93
C PRO A 72 1.21 10.03 5.46
N ALA A 73 0.86 10.53 6.66
CA ALA A 73 1.51 11.68 7.29
C ALA A 73 3.02 11.53 7.52
N VAL A 74 3.49 10.31 7.74
CA VAL A 74 4.90 10.02 8.07
C VAL A 74 5.64 9.29 6.94
N ARG A 75 4.99 9.10 5.79
CA ARG A 75 5.49 8.24 4.70
C ARG A 75 6.57 8.89 3.84
N GLU A 76 6.46 10.19 3.57
CA GLU A 76 7.31 10.93 2.63
C GLU A 76 8.81 10.70 2.86
N PRO A 77 9.37 10.87 4.08
CA PRO A 77 10.81 10.68 4.29
C PRO A 77 11.28 9.26 4.00
N TYR A 78 10.48 8.24 4.31
CA TYR A 78 10.84 6.84 4.01
C TYR A 78 10.77 6.54 2.51
N ALA A 79 9.77 7.09 1.82
CA ALA A 79 9.64 6.92 0.37
C ALA A 79 10.81 7.55 -0.38
N LEU A 80 11.18 8.78 -0.04
CA LEU A 80 12.31 9.47 -0.64
C LEU A 80 13.65 8.79 -0.31
N ALA A 81 13.84 8.32 0.93
CA ALA A 81 15.04 7.58 1.32
C ALA A 81 15.17 6.25 0.54
N ALA A 82 14.09 5.52 0.35
CA ALA A 82 14.09 4.28 -0.43
C ALA A 82 14.37 4.55 -1.92
N ALA A 83 13.75 5.57 -2.52
CA ALA A 83 13.99 5.97 -3.88
C ALA A 83 15.46 6.43 -4.10
N ALA A 84 16.00 7.23 -3.19
CA ALA A 84 17.41 7.67 -3.22
C ALA A 84 18.39 6.49 -3.08
N ALA A 85 18.01 5.42 -2.38
CA ALA A 85 18.77 4.18 -2.28
C ALA A 85 18.57 3.23 -3.49
N GLY A 86 17.85 3.67 -4.53
CA GLY A 86 17.61 2.88 -5.75
C GLY A 86 16.66 1.69 -5.54
N LYS A 87 15.80 1.72 -4.49
CA LYS A 87 14.89 0.62 -4.16
C LYS A 87 13.54 0.79 -4.86
N ALA A 88 12.95 -0.32 -5.31
CA ALA A 88 11.56 -0.31 -5.73
C ALA A 88 10.62 0.02 -4.57
N LEU A 89 9.50 0.69 -4.84
CA LEU A 89 8.57 1.16 -3.84
C LEU A 89 7.18 0.56 -4.05
N PHE A 90 6.61 0.03 -2.98
CA PHE A 90 5.21 -0.34 -2.92
C PHE A 90 4.55 0.42 -1.76
N LEU A 91 3.62 1.31 -2.07
CA LEU A 91 3.04 2.25 -1.13
C LEU A 91 1.60 1.84 -0.79
N GLU A 92 1.24 1.87 0.48
CA GLU A 92 -0.18 1.81 0.84
C GLU A 92 -0.92 3.07 0.40
N LYS A 93 -2.19 2.89 0.04
CA LYS A 93 -3.11 4.00 -0.15
C LYS A 93 -3.54 4.60 1.23
N PRO A 94 -3.92 5.86 1.31
CA PRO A 94 -3.83 6.87 0.27
C PRO A 94 -2.38 7.29 0.04
N PHE A 95 -2.09 7.80 -1.15
CA PHE A 95 -0.73 8.21 -1.52
C PHE A 95 -0.21 9.34 -0.63
N GLY A 96 -1.04 10.33 -0.33
CA GLY A 96 -0.77 11.45 0.57
C GLY A 96 -2.02 11.88 1.34
N ILE A 97 -1.86 12.85 2.24
CA ILE A 97 -2.94 13.39 3.07
C ILE A 97 -3.83 14.33 2.25
N ASN A 98 -3.22 15.19 1.46
CA ASN A 98 -3.87 16.17 0.59
C ASN A 98 -3.18 16.22 -0.79
N LEU A 99 -3.70 17.05 -1.69
CA LEU A 99 -3.18 17.13 -3.06
C LEU A 99 -1.78 17.73 -3.13
N ASP A 100 -1.49 18.76 -2.33
CA ASP A 100 -0.18 19.42 -2.35
C ASP A 100 0.93 18.51 -1.83
N ASP A 101 0.69 17.78 -0.73
CA ASP A 101 1.61 16.76 -0.20
C ASP A 101 1.82 15.63 -1.22
N SER A 102 0.75 15.21 -1.86
CA SER A 102 0.81 14.16 -2.89
C SER A 102 1.61 14.62 -4.12
N ALA A 103 1.39 15.85 -4.58
CA ALA A 103 2.12 16.43 -5.71
C ALA A 103 3.61 16.60 -5.38
N ARG A 104 3.94 17.08 -4.17
CA ARG A 104 5.32 17.22 -3.69
C ARG A 104 6.03 15.87 -3.62
N LEU A 105 5.40 14.87 -3.01
CA LEU A 105 5.96 13.53 -2.94
C LEU A 105 6.16 12.92 -4.33
N MET A 106 5.19 13.07 -5.22
CA MET A 106 5.28 12.58 -6.61
C MET A 106 6.46 13.24 -7.34
N ALA A 107 6.58 14.58 -7.26
CA ALA A 107 7.68 15.30 -7.88
C ALA A 107 9.05 14.87 -7.31
N GLY A 108 9.14 14.67 -5.99
CA GLY A 108 10.35 14.15 -5.35
C GLY A 108 10.72 12.75 -5.81
N LEU A 109 9.74 11.86 -5.97
CA LEU A 109 9.98 10.49 -6.42
C LEU A 109 10.32 10.39 -7.91
N GLN A 110 9.77 11.26 -8.75
CA GLN A 110 10.10 11.32 -10.19
C GLN A 110 11.57 11.65 -10.48
N ALA A 111 12.27 12.26 -9.51
CA ALA A 111 13.72 12.51 -9.64
C ALA A 111 14.54 11.20 -9.64
N TYR A 112 13.95 10.09 -9.21
CA TYR A 112 14.60 8.78 -9.14
C TYR A 112 13.99 7.84 -10.16
N ASN A 113 14.83 7.10 -10.86
CA ASN A 113 14.38 6.12 -11.86
C ASN A 113 14.17 4.75 -11.20
N VAL A 114 13.20 4.64 -10.30
CA VAL A 114 12.85 3.40 -9.58
C VAL A 114 11.40 3.02 -9.84
N PRO A 115 11.07 1.71 -9.85
CA PRO A 115 9.69 1.26 -9.94
C PRO A 115 8.88 1.69 -8.72
N ILE A 116 7.67 2.23 -8.94
CA ILE A 116 6.78 2.69 -7.87
C ILE A 116 5.37 2.19 -8.15
N ALA A 117 4.74 1.58 -7.17
CA ALA A 117 3.35 1.16 -7.22
C ALA A 117 2.60 1.59 -5.96
N VAL A 118 1.29 1.86 -6.10
CA VAL A 118 0.37 2.15 -4.98
C VAL A 118 -0.64 1.03 -4.87
N ASN A 119 -0.89 0.56 -3.64
CA ASN A 119 -1.75 -0.58 -3.36
C ASN A 119 -3.24 -0.24 -3.43
N PHE A 120 -3.76 -0.05 -4.65
CA PHE A 120 -5.19 0.01 -4.91
C PHE A 120 -5.72 -1.40 -5.21
N THR A 121 -6.00 -2.18 -4.18
CA THR A 121 -6.35 -3.61 -4.27
C THR A 121 -7.49 -3.92 -5.23
N GLN A 122 -8.48 -3.02 -5.38
CA GLN A 122 -9.59 -3.23 -6.32
C GLN A 122 -9.15 -3.19 -7.78
N ALA A 123 -8.07 -2.45 -8.09
CA ALA A 123 -7.54 -2.36 -9.45
C ALA A 123 -6.62 -3.53 -9.82
N SER A 124 -6.23 -4.38 -8.88
CA SER A 124 -5.45 -5.60 -9.12
C SER A 124 -6.29 -6.87 -9.17
N GLY A 125 -7.61 -6.75 -8.99
CA GLY A 125 -8.54 -7.88 -8.99
C GLY A 125 -8.91 -8.35 -10.40
N ALA A 126 -9.29 -9.62 -10.53
CA ALA A 126 -9.73 -10.22 -11.79
C ALA A 126 -10.87 -9.43 -12.47
N ALA A 127 -11.76 -8.83 -11.67
CA ALA A 127 -12.90 -8.07 -12.20
C ALA A 127 -12.50 -6.91 -13.14
N LEU A 128 -11.41 -6.16 -12.82
CA LEU A 128 -10.93 -5.12 -13.73
C LEU A 128 -10.30 -5.72 -14.98
N THR A 129 -9.52 -6.78 -14.83
CA THR A 129 -8.90 -7.47 -15.97
C THR A 129 -9.95 -8.01 -16.93
N ASP A 130 -10.97 -8.70 -16.41
CA ASP A 130 -12.05 -9.28 -17.21
C ASP A 130 -12.84 -8.17 -17.95
N LEU A 131 -13.11 -7.06 -17.26
CA LEU A 131 -13.80 -5.91 -17.83
C LEU A 131 -12.99 -5.26 -18.97
N LEU A 132 -11.69 -5.07 -18.79
CA LEU A 132 -10.81 -4.51 -19.82
C LEU A 132 -10.70 -5.44 -21.04
N VAL A 133 -10.59 -6.75 -20.83
CA VAL A 133 -10.58 -7.74 -21.91
C VAL A 133 -11.90 -7.72 -22.69
N ALA A 134 -13.05 -7.68 -21.99
CA ALA A 134 -14.36 -7.59 -22.66
C ALA A 134 -14.51 -6.29 -23.47
N LYS A 135 -13.99 -5.17 -22.93
CA LYS A 135 -13.96 -3.88 -23.64
C LYS A 135 -13.10 -3.94 -24.91
N GLU A 136 -11.90 -4.48 -24.82
CA GLU A 136 -10.98 -4.65 -25.97
C GLU A 136 -11.58 -5.55 -27.07
N ARG A 137 -12.37 -6.55 -26.69
CA ARG A 137 -13.09 -7.42 -27.63
C ARG A 137 -14.36 -6.81 -28.21
N GLY A 138 -14.74 -5.61 -27.78
CA GLY A 138 -15.97 -4.94 -28.23
C GLY A 138 -17.26 -5.57 -27.68
N GLU A 139 -17.18 -6.42 -26.66
CA GLU A 139 -18.32 -7.16 -26.09
C GLU A 139 -19.25 -6.24 -25.28
N MET A 140 -18.77 -5.07 -24.86
CA MET A 140 -19.50 -4.14 -23.98
C MET A 140 -20.19 -3.00 -24.74
N GLY A 141 -19.83 -2.75 -26.01
CA GLY A 141 -20.31 -1.60 -26.76
C GLY A 141 -19.74 -0.28 -26.25
N ALA A 142 -20.48 0.82 -26.44
CA ALA A 142 -20.07 2.15 -25.98
C ALA A 142 -20.34 2.34 -24.49
N LEU A 143 -19.36 2.87 -23.75
CA LEU A 143 -19.54 3.25 -22.36
C LEU A 143 -20.50 4.46 -22.25
N LEU A 144 -21.64 4.29 -21.60
CA LEU A 144 -22.64 5.35 -21.38
C LEU A 144 -22.52 5.98 -20.00
N GLY A 145 -22.07 5.22 -19.01
CA GLY A 145 -21.91 5.68 -17.63
C GLY A 145 -21.44 4.55 -16.71
N VAL A 146 -21.02 4.93 -15.52
CA VAL A 146 -20.63 3.99 -14.45
C VAL A 146 -21.34 4.39 -13.17
N ASP A 147 -22.13 3.47 -12.61
CA ASP A 147 -22.75 3.62 -11.30
C ASP A 147 -21.97 2.81 -10.27
N VAL A 148 -21.48 3.48 -9.22
CA VAL A 148 -20.74 2.83 -8.14
C VAL A 148 -21.56 2.88 -6.86
N ILE A 149 -22.01 1.73 -6.39
CA ILE A 149 -22.77 1.58 -5.14
C ILE A 149 -21.91 0.80 -4.14
N VAL A 150 -21.55 1.45 -3.04
CA VAL A 150 -20.71 0.86 -1.99
C VAL A 150 -21.42 0.94 -0.66
N THR A 151 -21.71 -0.21 -0.07
CA THR A 151 -22.42 -0.32 1.22
C THR A 151 -21.64 -1.18 2.20
N TYR A 152 -21.54 -0.71 3.45
CA TYR A 152 -20.97 -1.47 4.55
C TYR A 152 -21.92 -1.43 5.75
N PRO A 153 -22.08 -2.54 6.48
CA PRO A 153 -22.97 -2.59 7.65
C PRO A 153 -22.46 -1.71 8.80
N ALA A 154 -21.15 -1.42 8.84
CA ALA A 154 -20.53 -0.56 9.83
C ALA A 154 -19.22 0.05 9.30
N TRP A 155 -18.91 1.26 9.77
CA TRP A 155 -17.66 1.95 9.51
C TRP A 155 -17.08 2.56 10.81
N PRO A 156 -15.77 2.40 11.11
CA PRO A 156 -14.83 1.45 10.48
C PRO A 156 -15.27 0.00 10.62
N ARG A 157 -14.80 -0.87 9.72
CA ARG A 157 -15.07 -2.31 9.79
C ARG A 157 -14.39 -2.93 11.02
N GLN A 158 -14.91 -4.07 11.48
CA GLN A 158 -14.45 -4.71 12.72
C GLN A 158 -12.93 -4.93 12.79
N TRP A 159 -12.32 -5.37 11.71
CA TRP A 159 -10.88 -5.61 11.63
C TRP A 159 -10.03 -4.33 11.60
N GLN A 160 -10.65 -3.15 11.36
CA GLN A 160 -10.00 -1.84 11.35
C GLN A 160 -10.01 -1.14 12.72
N LYS A 161 -10.61 -1.73 13.74
CA LYS A 161 -10.76 -1.09 15.07
C LYS A 161 -9.45 -0.67 15.72
N GLY A 162 -8.33 -1.33 15.37
CA GLY A 162 -6.99 -0.95 15.84
C GLY A 162 -6.40 0.31 15.17
N ALA A 163 -7.05 0.81 14.11
CA ALA A 163 -6.63 2.00 13.36
C ALA A 163 -7.68 3.12 13.53
N ASP A 164 -7.80 3.66 14.75
CA ASP A 164 -8.85 4.63 15.09
C ASP A 164 -8.77 5.91 14.25
N TRP A 165 -7.59 6.29 13.77
CA TRP A 165 -7.37 7.42 12.86
C TRP A 165 -8.21 7.35 11.56
N LEU A 166 -8.61 6.14 11.13
CA LEU A 166 -9.49 5.95 9.97
C LEU A 166 -10.85 6.64 10.09
N ARG A 167 -11.29 6.91 11.33
CA ARG A 167 -12.57 7.57 11.61
C ARG A 167 -12.50 9.09 11.38
N PHE A 168 -11.32 9.66 11.40
CA PHE A 168 -11.13 11.10 11.41
C PHE A 168 -10.77 11.66 10.04
N ARG A 169 -11.36 12.82 9.71
CA ARG A 169 -11.19 13.48 8.43
C ARG A 169 -9.72 13.85 8.06
N PRO A 170 -8.85 14.25 9.00
CA PRO A 170 -7.51 14.69 8.63
C PRO A 170 -6.74 13.68 7.80
N GLU A 171 -6.74 12.40 8.17
CA GLU A 171 -5.97 11.35 7.47
C GLU A 171 -6.85 10.21 6.94
N GLY A 172 -8.01 9.96 7.55
CA GLY A 172 -8.93 8.88 7.24
C GLY A 172 -10.21 9.34 6.52
N GLY A 173 -11.29 8.67 6.85
CA GLY A 173 -12.63 8.87 6.29
C GLY A 173 -12.96 7.89 5.16
N MET A 174 -14.24 7.55 5.06
CA MET A 174 -14.73 6.54 4.11
C MET A 174 -14.38 6.86 2.65
N THR A 175 -14.42 8.14 2.26
CA THR A 175 -14.08 8.57 0.89
C THR A 175 -12.63 8.21 0.56
N ARG A 176 -11.69 8.56 1.44
CA ARG A 176 -10.26 8.30 1.22
C ARG A 176 -9.92 6.81 1.35
N GLU A 177 -10.55 6.13 2.33
CA GLU A 177 -10.19 4.76 2.67
C GLU A 177 -10.91 3.69 1.85
N VAL A 178 -12.08 4.03 1.30
CA VAL A 178 -12.94 3.07 0.57
C VAL A 178 -13.22 3.56 -0.84
N ILE A 179 -13.84 4.74 -0.98
CA ILE A 179 -14.31 5.23 -2.28
C ILE A 179 -13.13 5.45 -3.24
N SER A 180 -11.97 5.85 -2.74
CA SER A 180 -10.76 6.00 -3.56
C SER A 180 -10.38 4.75 -4.37
N HIS A 181 -10.61 3.54 -3.84
CA HIS A 181 -10.38 2.30 -4.58
C HIS A 181 -11.29 2.17 -5.80
N PHE A 182 -12.55 2.58 -5.66
CA PHE A 182 -13.53 2.50 -6.74
C PHE A 182 -13.32 3.61 -7.75
N LEU A 183 -12.96 4.83 -7.32
CA LEU A 183 -12.56 5.89 -8.24
C LEU A 183 -11.36 5.46 -9.08
N PHE A 184 -10.32 4.91 -8.45
CA PHE A 184 -9.16 4.38 -9.14
C PHE A 184 -9.49 3.23 -10.10
N PHE A 185 -10.47 2.39 -9.76
CA PHE A 185 -11.00 1.34 -10.63
C PHE A 185 -11.72 1.94 -11.85
N THR A 186 -12.65 2.87 -11.64
CA THR A 186 -13.47 3.46 -12.72
C THR A 186 -12.67 4.30 -13.71
N GLU A 187 -11.57 4.92 -13.28
CA GLU A 187 -10.66 5.65 -14.18
C GLU A 187 -9.97 4.76 -15.22
N ARG A 188 -10.00 3.44 -15.05
CA ARG A 188 -9.38 2.46 -15.94
C ARG A 188 -10.36 1.80 -16.91
N VAL A 189 -11.65 1.98 -16.71
CA VAL A 189 -12.73 1.46 -17.53
C VAL A 189 -13.13 2.50 -18.59
#